data_4197c307f4e336b36f05d453eeb0d2e2
#
_entry.id   4197c307f4e336b36f05d453eeb0d2e2
#
_cell.length_a   1.000
_cell.length_b   1.000
_cell.length_c   1.000
_cell.angle_alpha   90.00
_cell.angle_beta   90.00
_cell.angle_gamma   90.00
#
_symmetry.space_group_name_H-M   'P 1'
#
loop_
_entity.id
_entity.type
_entity.pdbx_description
1 polymer ?
#
loop_
_entity_poly.entity_id
_entity_poly.type
_entity_poly.pdbx_seq_one_letter_code
_entity_poly.pdbx_strand_id
1 'polypeptide(L)'
;MDTAALIRMLQDTMACTDTATEKRIIRFQHVSDYRHFLQQLPAAHSSASSPQSGFRKLPSIRSISCQLPAEETLEKFAGRIWIEKDCQISVHASPQKSTATIDKGIPWGVNQIKAPQAWSTTTGHRIKVGVIDTGVDYNHPDLRQSLSRGINLLNRSMLPYDDNGHGTHIAGTIAAANQLQGMIGVAPRALISPVKAFDHNGSAFVSDIILGIEWCIRNRINVINMSFGMKTRSKALLSAVINAHNAGVIIVASSGNDGKRRTVDYPARYPQTIAVGATNKLRRVAAFSNRGSYIDVYAPGDKIVSSWLRGKYNEMSGTSMATSHVSGAIALLLAHKPGLAPSEIKSIIKRSVQPLRGSKARRTIGELDIMRMMQAVDKG
;
A
#
# COMPACT_ATOMS: atom_id res chain seq x y z
N MET A 1 31.66 15.68 -0.99
CA MET A 1 31.76 14.51 -1.89
C MET A 1 32.05 15.02 -3.28
N ASP A 2 32.93 14.36 -4.03
CA ASP A 2 33.08 14.66 -5.46
C ASP A 2 31.89 14.03 -6.22
N THR A 3 30.85 14.83 -6.39
CA THR A 3 29.62 14.41 -7.06
C THR A 3 29.80 14.29 -8.57
N ALA A 4 30.75 15.02 -9.17
CA ALA A 4 31.07 14.89 -10.59
C ALA A 4 31.75 13.55 -10.89
N ALA A 5 32.64 13.09 -10.01
CA ALA A 5 33.25 11.76 -10.12
C ALA A 5 32.20 10.66 -9.96
N LEU A 6 31.25 10.80 -9.04
CA LEU A 6 30.14 9.85 -8.88
C LEU A 6 29.25 9.80 -10.14
N ILE A 7 28.89 10.95 -10.69
CA ILE A 7 28.06 11.02 -11.91
C ILE A 7 28.76 10.35 -13.10
N ARG A 8 30.04 10.71 -13.35
CA ARG A 8 30.82 10.10 -14.43
C ARG A 8 30.84 8.58 -14.29
N MET A 9 31.18 8.10 -13.10
CA MET A 9 31.26 6.66 -12.84
C MET A 9 29.91 5.97 -13.07
N LEU A 10 28.78 6.55 -12.62
CA LEU A 10 27.46 6.00 -12.84
C LEU A 10 27.08 6.02 -14.34
N GLN A 11 27.47 7.04 -15.09
CA GLN A 11 27.22 7.13 -16.53
C GLN A 11 28.06 6.11 -17.31
N ASP A 12 29.35 5.96 -16.98
CA ASP A 12 30.23 4.98 -17.59
C ASP A 12 29.73 3.55 -17.35
N THR A 13 29.29 3.28 -16.12
CA THR A 13 28.74 2.00 -15.73
C THR A 13 27.43 1.66 -16.46
N MET A 14 26.58 2.66 -16.72
CA MET A 14 25.33 2.48 -17.44
C MET A 14 25.52 2.36 -18.96
N ALA A 15 26.64 2.86 -19.51
CA ALA A 15 26.99 2.71 -20.91
C ALA A 15 27.57 1.32 -21.25
N CYS A 16 27.99 0.57 -20.22
CA CYS A 16 28.56 -0.77 -20.39
C CYS A 16 27.44 -1.82 -20.59
N THR A 17 27.27 -2.30 -21.81
CA THR A 17 26.19 -3.25 -22.19
C THR A 17 26.51 -4.72 -21.89
N ASP A 18 27.75 -5.06 -21.58
CA ASP A 18 28.22 -6.46 -21.48
C ASP A 18 28.14 -7.08 -20.08
N THR A 19 27.72 -6.33 -19.06
CA THR A 19 27.63 -6.86 -17.69
C THR A 19 26.18 -6.98 -17.24
N ALA A 20 25.87 -8.08 -16.52
CA ALA A 20 24.56 -8.21 -15.86
C ALA A 20 24.33 -7.03 -14.89
N THR A 21 23.31 -6.21 -15.16
CA THR A 21 22.97 -5.06 -14.34
C THR A 21 21.84 -5.37 -13.38
N GLU A 22 21.89 -4.79 -12.19
CA GLU A 22 20.81 -4.83 -11.20
C GLU A 22 20.30 -3.43 -10.90
N LYS A 23 18.99 -3.32 -10.68
CA LYS A 23 18.38 -2.08 -10.22
C LYS A 23 18.72 -1.82 -8.76
N ARG A 24 19.33 -0.66 -8.48
CA ARG A 24 19.81 -0.28 -7.14
C ARG A 24 19.31 1.09 -6.72
N ILE A 25 19.15 1.27 -5.41
CA ILE A 25 18.83 2.56 -4.78
C ILE A 25 20.09 3.08 -4.12
N ILE A 26 20.54 4.27 -4.52
CA ILE A 26 21.67 5.00 -3.93
C ILE A 26 21.10 6.12 -3.08
N ARG A 27 21.36 6.09 -1.78
CA ARG A 27 20.93 7.10 -0.82
C ARG A 27 22.09 7.97 -0.38
N PHE A 28 21.92 9.28 -0.48
CA PHE A 28 22.88 10.26 0.00
C PHE A 28 22.67 10.52 1.49
N GLN A 29 23.75 10.51 2.27
CA GLN A 29 23.69 10.81 3.70
C GLN A 29 23.43 12.29 3.95
N HIS A 30 24.06 13.18 3.17
CA HIS A 30 23.94 14.62 3.30
C HIS A 30 23.03 15.23 2.22
N VAL A 31 22.16 16.15 2.63
CA VAL A 31 21.28 16.90 1.72
C VAL A 31 22.07 17.70 0.69
N SER A 32 23.21 18.29 1.12
CA SER A 32 24.11 19.05 0.24
C SER A 32 24.63 18.19 -0.92
N ASP A 33 25.09 16.96 -0.62
CA ASP A 33 25.59 16.05 -1.64
C ASP A 33 24.48 15.65 -2.65
N TYR A 34 23.28 15.40 -2.15
CA TYR A 34 22.13 15.07 -3.01
C TYR A 34 21.76 16.25 -3.92
N ARG A 35 21.70 17.47 -3.35
CA ARG A 35 21.38 18.67 -4.15
C ARG A 35 22.43 18.94 -5.21
N HIS A 36 23.71 18.86 -4.83
CA HIS A 36 24.83 19.07 -5.75
C HIS A 36 24.83 18.02 -6.86
N PHE A 37 24.57 16.75 -6.53
CA PHE A 37 24.40 15.68 -7.52
C PHE A 37 23.28 16.02 -8.52
N LEU A 38 22.11 16.45 -8.03
CA LEU A 38 20.99 16.80 -8.92
C LEU A 38 21.27 18.00 -9.83
N GLN A 39 22.07 18.98 -9.37
CA GLN A 39 22.45 20.15 -10.17
C GLN A 39 23.43 19.80 -11.30
N GLN A 40 24.26 18.79 -11.08
CA GLN A 40 25.23 18.34 -12.07
C GLN A 40 24.68 17.31 -13.08
N LEU A 41 23.48 16.80 -12.86
CA LEU A 41 22.85 15.91 -13.83
C LEU A 41 22.55 16.67 -15.14
N PRO A 42 22.96 16.12 -16.32
CA PRO A 42 22.63 16.73 -17.61
C PRO A 42 21.13 16.97 -17.77
N ALA A 43 20.74 18.02 -18.52
CA ALA A 43 19.33 18.38 -18.72
C ALA A 43 18.49 17.22 -19.31
N ALA A 44 19.09 16.35 -20.14
CA ALA A 44 18.46 15.14 -20.65
C ALA A 44 18.03 14.15 -19.55
N HIS A 45 18.66 14.18 -18.37
CA HIS A 45 18.36 13.36 -17.21
C HIS A 45 17.54 14.10 -16.14
N SER A 46 17.21 15.38 -16.38
CA SER A 46 16.51 16.22 -15.40
C SER A 46 15.00 16.02 -15.36
N SER A 47 14.37 15.50 -16.43
CA SER A 47 12.93 15.22 -16.43
C SER A 47 12.60 13.95 -15.65
N ALA A 48 11.82 14.09 -14.58
CA ALA A 48 11.41 13.01 -13.68
C ALA A 48 10.53 11.92 -14.35
N SER A 49 10.28 12.00 -15.65
CA SER A 49 9.26 11.24 -16.37
C SER A 49 9.75 10.46 -17.59
N SER A 50 11.05 10.52 -17.93
CA SER A 50 11.57 9.78 -19.08
C SER A 50 12.16 8.42 -18.65
N PRO A 51 11.67 7.27 -19.19
CA PRO A 51 12.29 5.98 -19.00
C PRO A 51 13.73 5.90 -19.52
N GLN A 52 14.14 6.86 -20.40
CA GLN A 52 15.44 6.91 -21.04
C GLN A 52 16.52 7.61 -20.20
N SER A 53 16.17 8.20 -19.03
CA SER A 53 17.12 8.98 -18.23
C SER A 53 18.05 8.15 -17.33
N GLY A 54 18.02 6.83 -17.36
CA GLY A 54 18.89 5.97 -16.53
C GLY A 54 18.77 6.17 -15.01
N PHE A 55 18.33 7.34 -14.54
CA PHE A 55 18.18 7.69 -13.13
C PHE A 55 16.74 8.03 -12.77
N ARG A 56 16.23 7.43 -11.71
CA ARG A 56 14.94 7.78 -11.13
C ARG A 56 15.14 8.51 -9.80
N LYS A 57 14.66 9.74 -9.70
CA LYS A 57 14.82 10.58 -8.49
C LYS A 57 13.83 10.15 -7.42
N LEU A 58 14.29 10.00 -6.17
CA LEU A 58 13.52 9.68 -4.96
C LEU A 58 13.76 10.77 -3.90
N PRO A 59 13.20 11.98 -4.12
CA PRO A 59 13.57 13.18 -3.36
C PRO A 59 13.26 13.09 -1.87
N SER A 60 12.13 12.49 -1.51
CA SER A 60 11.68 12.38 -0.11
C SER A 60 12.67 11.64 0.81
N ILE A 61 13.49 10.77 0.21
CA ILE A 61 14.52 10.00 0.93
C ILE A 61 15.94 10.32 0.48
N ARG A 62 16.14 11.40 -0.30
CA ARG A 62 17.44 11.84 -0.83
C ARG A 62 18.18 10.73 -1.59
N SER A 63 17.47 10.08 -2.50
CA SER A 63 17.99 8.91 -3.20
C SER A 63 17.73 9.00 -4.71
N ILE A 64 18.44 8.15 -5.43
CA ILE A 64 18.17 7.84 -6.83
C ILE A 64 18.05 6.32 -6.98
N SER A 65 17.26 5.86 -7.94
CA SER A 65 17.28 4.47 -8.42
C SER A 65 17.87 4.45 -9.82
N CYS A 66 18.79 3.51 -10.09
CA CYS A 66 19.45 3.34 -11.37
C CYS A 66 19.88 1.87 -11.59
N GLN A 67 20.23 1.53 -12.81
CA GLN A 67 20.87 0.26 -13.14
C GLN A 67 22.35 0.33 -12.85
N LEU A 68 22.92 -0.67 -12.18
CA LEU A 68 24.34 -0.83 -11.93
C LEU A 68 24.74 -2.28 -12.12
N PRO A 69 26.01 -2.58 -12.48
CA PRO A 69 26.52 -3.95 -12.43
C PRO A 69 26.32 -4.57 -11.06
N ALA A 70 26.05 -5.87 -11.02
CA ALA A 70 25.78 -6.60 -9.78
C ALA A 70 26.94 -6.53 -8.78
N GLU A 71 28.17 -6.51 -9.30
CA GLU A 71 29.41 -6.50 -8.53
C GLU A 71 29.97 -5.09 -8.25
N GLU A 72 29.29 -4.02 -8.76
CA GLU A 72 29.80 -2.66 -8.57
C GLU A 72 29.80 -2.24 -7.10
N THR A 73 30.98 -2.00 -6.59
CA THR A 73 31.21 -1.46 -5.26
C THR A 73 31.59 0.00 -5.35
N LEU A 74 30.76 0.87 -4.77
CA LEU A 74 31.04 2.30 -4.69
C LEU A 74 31.85 2.62 -3.40
N GLU A 75 32.84 1.79 -3.09
CA GLU A 75 33.61 1.87 -1.81
C GLU A 75 34.26 3.24 -1.59
N LYS A 76 34.77 3.88 -2.65
CA LYS A 76 35.35 5.24 -2.56
C LYS A 76 34.37 6.32 -2.11
N PHE A 77 33.06 6.01 -2.09
CA PHE A 77 32.02 6.91 -1.56
C PHE A 77 31.45 6.40 -0.23
N ALA A 78 32.04 5.36 0.37
CA ALA A 78 31.62 4.84 1.68
C ALA A 78 31.54 5.97 2.71
N GLY A 79 30.52 5.91 3.57
CA GLY A 79 30.27 6.96 4.56
C GLY A 79 29.57 8.22 4.00
N ARG A 80 29.39 8.35 2.69
CA ARG A 80 28.65 9.47 2.06
C ARG A 80 27.37 9.02 1.34
N ILE A 81 27.35 7.78 0.87
CA ILE A 81 26.19 7.13 0.27
C ILE A 81 25.95 5.74 0.90
N TRP A 82 24.71 5.29 0.79
CA TRP A 82 24.31 3.90 1.03
C TRP A 82 23.69 3.34 -0.23
N ILE A 83 23.97 2.08 -0.49
CA ILE A 83 23.44 1.36 -1.65
C ILE A 83 22.64 0.17 -1.15
N GLU A 84 21.47 -0.04 -1.74
CA GLU A 84 20.70 -1.26 -1.55
C GLU A 84 20.09 -1.71 -2.88
N LYS A 85 19.76 -2.99 -3.00
CA LYS A 85 19.06 -3.53 -4.16
C LYS A 85 17.66 -2.93 -4.23
N ASP A 86 17.25 -2.46 -5.41
CA ASP A 86 15.87 -2.07 -5.69
C ASP A 86 15.04 -3.34 -5.93
N CYS A 87 14.63 -3.98 -4.82
CA CYS A 87 13.98 -5.28 -4.85
C CYS A 87 12.60 -5.21 -5.51
N GLN A 88 12.19 -6.30 -6.14
CA GLN A 88 10.81 -6.49 -6.56
C GLN A 88 9.91 -6.77 -5.37
N ILE A 89 8.70 -6.29 -5.47
CA ILE A 89 7.60 -6.43 -4.52
C ILE A 89 6.38 -6.95 -5.29
N SER A 90 5.56 -7.78 -4.68
CA SER A 90 4.38 -8.35 -5.33
C SER A 90 3.13 -8.15 -4.50
N VAL A 91 1.97 -8.08 -5.18
CA VAL A 91 0.67 -8.05 -4.51
C VAL A 91 0.40 -9.36 -3.76
N HIS A 92 -0.29 -9.27 -2.62
CA HIS A 92 -0.58 -10.42 -1.74
C HIS A 92 -1.97 -11.01 -2.02
N ALA A 93 -2.18 -11.52 -3.25
CA ALA A 93 -3.40 -12.23 -3.59
C ALA A 93 -3.15 -13.29 -4.66
N SER A 94 -3.91 -14.37 -4.58
CA SER A 94 -4.01 -15.36 -5.64
C SER A 94 -5.36 -15.19 -6.33
N PRO A 95 -5.41 -14.87 -7.64
CA PRO A 95 -6.66 -14.82 -8.36
C PRO A 95 -7.26 -16.23 -8.40
N GLN A 96 -8.47 -16.38 -7.86
CA GLN A 96 -9.26 -17.56 -8.13
C GLN A 96 -10.07 -17.29 -9.40
N LYS A 97 -10.05 -18.22 -10.36
CA LYS A 97 -10.89 -18.15 -11.56
C LYS A 97 -12.35 -18.40 -11.15
N SER A 98 -13.02 -17.35 -10.72
CA SER A 98 -14.44 -17.41 -10.38
C SER A 98 -15.11 -16.12 -10.87
N THR A 99 -16.04 -16.26 -11.82
CA THR A 99 -17.06 -15.24 -12.04
C THR A 99 -18.05 -15.37 -10.90
N ALA A 100 -17.82 -14.66 -9.80
CA ALA A 100 -18.74 -14.67 -8.69
C ALA A 100 -20.04 -13.96 -9.08
N THR A 101 -21.16 -14.65 -8.93
CA THR A 101 -22.46 -13.97 -8.86
C THR A 101 -22.57 -13.31 -7.50
N ILE A 102 -22.74 -12.00 -7.50
CA ILE A 102 -23.01 -11.29 -6.25
C ILE A 102 -24.48 -11.49 -5.86
N ASP A 103 -24.70 -11.95 -4.62
CA ASP A 103 -25.89 -11.54 -3.90
C ASP A 103 -25.80 -10.02 -3.74
N LYS A 104 -26.63 -9.29 -4.47
CA LYS A 104 -26.66 -7.81 -4.47
C LYS A 104 -26.67 -7.30 -3.04
N GLY A 105 -25.77 -6.36 -2.71
CA GLY A 105 -25.83 -5.69 -1.43
C GLY A 105 -24.49 -5.68 -0.67
N ILE A 106 -24.55 -6.04 0.61
CA ILE A 106 -23.44 -5.92 1.53
C ILE A 106 -22.64 -7.23 1.57
N PRO A 107 -21.35 -7.24 1.12
CA PRO A 107 -20.50 -8.42 1.22
C PRO A 107 -20.33 -8.89 2.67
N TRP A 108 -20.15 -10.21 2.85
CA TRP A 108 -20.07 -10.78 4.18
C TRP A 108 -18.97 -10.17 5.05
N GLY A 109 -17.82 -9.83 4.45
CA GLY A 109 -16.69 -9.24 5.17
C GLY A 109 -17.03 -7.86 5.72
N VAL A 110 -17.68 -7.03 4.91
CA VAL A 110 -18.18 -5.69 5.30
C VAL A 110 -19.18 -5.79 6.46
N ASN A 111 -20.08 -6.77 6.39
CA ASN A 111 -21.07 -7.00 7.44
C ASN A 111 -20.42 -7.55 8.74
N GLN A 112 -19.47 -8.48 8.64
CA GLN A 112 -18.82 -9.11 9.79
C GLN A 112 -18.06 -8.11 10.68
N ILE A 113 -17.44 -7.08 10.10
CA ILE A 113 -16.75 -6.02 10.84
C ILE A 113 -17.68 -4.89 11.32
N LYS A 114 -18.99 -5.05 11.10
CA LYS A 114 -20.05 -4.12 11.50
C LYS A 114 -19.99 -2.74 10.83
N ALA A 115 -19.55 -2.68 9.58
CA ALA A 115 -19.55 -1.42 8.84
C ALA A 115 -20.97 -0.83 8.63
N PRO A 116 -22.01 -1.64 8.31
CA PRO A 116 -23.37 -1.12 8.14
C PRO A 116 -23.93 -0.40 9.37
N GLN A 117 -23.57 -0.85 10.57
CA GLN A 117 -24.01 -0.22 11.81
C GLN A 117 -23.39 1.18 12.01
N ALA A 118 -22.22 1.44 11.40
CA ALA A 118 -21.57 2.75 11.48
C ALA A 118 -22.12 3.76 10.46
N TRP A 119 -22.85 3.33 9.41
CA TRP A 119 -23.25 4.21 8.28
C TRP A 119 -24.31 5.23 8.66
N SER A 120 -25.07 5.01 9.75
CA SER A 120 -25.96 6.04 10.31
C SER A 120 -25.21 7.24 10.90
N THR A 121 -23.94 7.02 11.30
CA THR A 121 -23.09 8.06 11.90
C THR A 121 -22.08 8.59 10.87
N THR A 122 -21.47 7.73 10.07
CA THR A 122 -20.44 8.10 9.11
C THR A 122 -20.35 7.11 7.95
N THR A 123 -20.03 7.61 6.77
CA THR A 123 -19.82 6.81 5.55
C THR A 123 -18.42 7.01 4.93
N GLY A 124 -17.50 7.65 5.68
CA GLY A 124 -16.14 7.94 5.22
C GLY A 124 -16.02 9.22 4.37
N HIS A 125 -17.03 10.09 4.39
CA HIS A 125 -17.05 11.32 3.59
C HIS A 125 -15.81 12.21 3.82
N ARG A 126 -15.25 12.79 2.73
CA ARG A 126 -14.04 13.62 2.70
C ARG A 126 -12.72 12.92 3.05
N ILE A 127 -12.73 11.63 3.33
CA ILE A 127 -11.49 10.90 3.60
C ILE A 127 -10.93 10.34 2.30
N LYS A 128 -9.65 10.65 2.04
CA LYS A 128 -8.91 10.17 0.88
C LYS A 128 -8.11 8.92 1.24
N VAL A 129 -8.32 7.85 0.48
CA VAL A 129 -7.57 6.60 0.61
C VAL A 129 -6.72 6.40 -0.63
N GLY A 130 -5.40 6.48 -0.49
CA GLY A 130 -4.45 6.16 -1.55
C GLY A 130 -4.30 4.65 -1.67
N VAL A 131 -4.66 4.09 -2.80
CA VAL A 131 -4.48 2.67 -3.11
C VAL A 131 -3.26 2.51 -4.00
N ILE A 132 -2.10 2.16 -3.39
CA ILE A 132 -0.87 1.87 -4.14
C ILE A 132 -0.96 0.42 -4.61
N ASP A 133 -1.29 0.24 -5.90
CA ASP A 133 -1.66 -1.06 -6.44
C ASP A 133 -1.52 -1.12 -7.98
N THR A 134 -2.23 -2.02 -8.63
CA THR A 134 -2.24 -2.22 -10.09
C THR A 134 -3.06 -1.19 -10.88
N GLY A 135 -3.71 -0.24 -10.20
CA GLY A 135 -4.65 0.73 -10.77
C GLY A 135 -6.08 0.47 -10.35
N VAL A 136 -7.05 1.08 -11.02
CA VAL A 136 -8.49 0.87 -10.77
C VAL A 136 -9.26 0.93 -12.09
N ASP A 137 -10.33 0.15 -12.24
CA ASP A 137 -11.29 0.27 -13.34
C ASP A 137 -12.19 1.50 -13.11
N TYR A 138 -11.88 2.61 -13.80
CA TYR A 138 -12.62 3.86 -13.69
C TYR A 138 -14.07 3.77 -14.22
N ASN A 139 -14.35 2.77 -15.03
CA ASN A 139 -15.68 2.57 -15.63
C ASN A 139 -16.56 1.65 -14.79
N HIS A 140 -16.02 1.07 -13.70
CA HIS A 140 -16.79 0.17 -12.84
C HIS A 140 -17.98 0.91 -12.20
N PRO A 141 -19.24 0.43 -12.38
CA PRO A 141 -20.44 1.13 -11.92
C PRO A 141 -20.43 1.41 -10.41
N ASP A 142 -19.82 0.53 -9.61
CA ASP A 142 -19.75 0.69 -8.15
C ASP A 142 -18.69 1.68 -7.70
N LEU A 143 -17.73 2.04 -8.55
CA LEU A 143 -16.54 2.82 -8.17
C LEU A 143 -16.52 4.23 -8.75
N ARG A 144 -17.13 4.48 -9.89
CA ARG A 144 -17.01 5.74 -10.65
C ARG A 144 -17.28 7.02 -9.83
N GLN A 145 -18.09 6.93 -8.77
CA GLN A 145 -18.39 8.07 -7.88
C GLN A 145 -17.41 8.19 -6.71
N SER A 146 -16.60 7.17 -6.47
CA SER A 146 -15.66 7.09 -5.36
C SER A 146 -14.21 7.29 -5.79
N LEU A 147 -13.94 7.65 -7.05
CA LEU A 147 -12.58 7.73 -7.60
C LEU A 147 -12.13 9.18 -7.82
N SER A 148 -10.92 9.51 -7.44
CA SER A 148 -10.17 10.66 -7.91
C SER A 148 -9.29 10.30 -9.12
N ARG A 149 -8.65 11.31 -9.74
CA ARG A 149 -7.77 11.09 -10.90
C ARG A 149 -6.60 10.14 -10.61
N GLY A 150 -6.04 10.18 -9.39
CA GLY A 150 -4.86 9.39 -9.06
C GLY A 150 -3.61 9.66 -9.89
N ILE A 151 -2.69 8.69 -9.92
CA ILE A 151 -1.45 8.76 -10.71
C ILE A 151 -1.05 7.38 -11.24
N ASN A 152 -0.56 7.34 -12.49
CA ASN A 152 0.13 6.19 -13.05
C ASN A 152 1.64 6.42 -12.99
N LEU A 153 2.35 5.69 -12.14
CA LEU A 153 3.81 5.81 -11.96
C LEU A 153 4.59 5.07 -13.04
N LEU A 154 3.95 4.14 -13.75
CA LEU A 154 4.56 3.40 -14.86
C LEU A 154 4.51 4.23 -16.15
N ASN A 155 3.42 4.98 -16.35
CA ASN A 155 3.26 5.90 -17.46
C ASN A 155 2.45 7.13 -17.04
N ARG A 156 3.13 8.24 -16.74
CA ARG A 156 2.52 9.46 -16.19
C ARG A 156 1.59 10.20 -17.15
N SER A 157 1.63 9.91 -18.45
CA SER A 157 0.72 10.48 -19.45
C SER A 157 -0.66 9.82 -19.45
N MET A 158 -0.79 8.63 -18.82
CA MET A 158 -2.02 7.85 -18.76
C MET A 158 -2.66 7.91 -17.37
N LEU A 159 -3.99 7.72 -17.32
CA LEU A 159 -4.68 7.44 -16.06
C LEU A 159 -4.22 6.09 -15.50
N PRO A 160 -4.31 5.89 -14.19
CA PRO A 160 -3.95 4.62 -13.54
C PRO A 160 -5.04 3.55 -13.72
N TYR A 161 -5.33 3.21 -14.99
CA TYR A 161 -6.21 2.11 -15.31
C TYR A 161 -5.63 0.78 -14.84
N ASP A 162 -6.49 -0.06 -14.29
CA ASP A 162 -6.12 -1.40 -13.84
C ASP A 162 -6.13 -2.38 -15.03
N ASP A 163 -5.04 -3.12 -15.18
CA ASP A 163 -4.84 -4.16 -16.20
C ASP A 163 -4.60 -5.56 -15.59
N ASN A 164 -4.75 -5.65 -14.26
CA ASN A 164 -4.60 -6.88 -13.47
C ASN A 164 -5.91 -7.28 -12.77
N GLY A 165 -6.59 -6.32 -12.12
CA GLY A 165 -7.84 -6.48 -11.38
C GLY A 165 -7.67 -6.39 -9.85
N HIS A 166 -6.46 -6.58 -9.32
CA HIS A 166 -6.23 -6.56 -7.88
C HIS A 166 -6.58 -5.20 -7.27
N GLY A 167 -6.09 -4.10 -7.83
CA GLY A 167 -6.37 -2.76 -7.31
C GLY A 167 -7.86 -2.37 -7.38
N THR A 168 -8.57 -2.81 -8.43
CA THR A 168 -10.02 -2.65 -8.55
C THR A 168 -10.75 -3.39 -7.43
N HIS A 169 -10.32 -4.62 -7.11
CA HIS A 169 -10.88 -5.41 -6.02
C HIS A 169 -10.67 -4.75 -4.65
N ILE A 170 -9.47 -4.22 -4.41
CA ILE A 170 -9.14 -3.46 -3.20
C ILE A 170 -10.00 -2.21 -3.08
N ALA A 171 -10.12 -1.43 -4.16
CA ALA A 171 -10.93 -0.21 -4.19
C ALA A 171 -12.41 -0.50 -3.92
N GLY A 172 -12.98 -1.57 -4.50
CA GLY A 172 -14.35 -2.01 -4.26
C GLY A 172 -14.61 -2.37 -2.81
N THR A 173 -13.73 -3.14 -2.20
CA THR A 173 -13.85 -3.51 -0.77
C THR A 173 -13.82 -2.27 0.13
N ILE A 174 -13.01 -1.25 -0.20
CA ILE A 174 -12.93 -0.01 0.57
C ILE A 174 -14.18 0.86 0.36
N ALA A 175 -14.56 1.16 -0.90
CA ALA A 175 -15.44 2.29 -1.20
C ALA A 175 -16.43 2.08 -2.35
N ALA A 176 -16.78 0.83 -2.69
CA ALA A 176 -17.89 0.60 -3.61
C ALA A 176 -19.19 1.26 -3.07
N ALA A 177 -19.99 1.88 -3.95
CA ALA A 177 -21.13 2.71 -3.56
C ALA A 177 -22.38 2.50 -4.43
N ASN A 178 -22.63 1.29 -4.89
CA ASN A 178 -23.79 0.97 -5.73
C ASN A 178 -24.79 0.06 -5.00
N GLN A 179 -25.54 0.66 -4.08
CA GLN A 179 -26.47 -0.06 -3.21
C GLN A 179 -27.60 -0.80 -3.95
N LEU A 180 -28.03 -0.29 -5.11
CA LEU A 180 -29.24 -0.79 -5.77
C LEU A 180 -28.97 -1.94 -6.76
N GLN A 181 -27.81 -1.94 -7.41
CA GLN A 181 -27.51 -2.87 -8.51
C GLN A 181 -26.19 -3.62 -8.37
N GLY A 182 -25.36 -3.28 -7.37
CA GLY A 182 -24.05 -3.84 -7.14
C GLY A 182 -23.74 -4.04 -5.67
N MET A 183 -22.47 -3.82 -5.29
CA MET A 183 -22.02 -3.97 -3.93
C MET A 183 -21.77 -2.63 -3.23
N ILE A 184 -21.71 -2.70 -1.89
CA ILE A 184 -21.30 -1.59 -1.04
C ILE A 184 -20.05 -1.97 -0.25
N GLY A 185 -19.02 -1.11 -0.30
CA GLY A 185 -17.77 -1.27 0.45
C GLY A 185 -17.89 -0.81 1.90
N VAL A 186 -16.78 -0.87 2.62
CA VAL A 186 -16.73 -0.51 4.06
C VAL A 186 -17.05 0.98 4.28
N ALA A 187 -16.48 1.87 3.46
CA ALA A 187 -16.62 3.32 3.56
C ALA A 187 -17.12 3.90 2.22
N PRO A 188 -18.42 3.79 1.90
CA PRO A 188 -18.95 4.01 0.55
C PRO A 188 -18.89 5.48 0.07
N ARG A 189 -18.51 6.42 0.92
CA ARG A 189 -18.28 7.84 0.55
C ARG A 189 -16.83 8.28 0.74
N ALA A 190 -15.90 7.34 1.01
CA ALA A 190 -14.47 7.62 0.96
C ALA A 190 -14.03 7.83 -0.50
N LEU A 191 -13.03 8.70 -0.71
CA LEU A 191 -12.48 8.99 -2.02
C LEU A 191 -11.21 8.15 -2.25
N ILE A 192 -11.27 7.22 -3.17
CA ILE A 192 -10.11 6.43 -3.59
C ILE A 192 -9.23 7.27 -4.50
N SER A 193 -7.96 7.32 -4.19
CA SER A 193 -6.93 7.91 -5.04
C SER A 193 -6.01 6.79 -5.54
N PRO A 194 -6.24 6.30 -6.78
CA PRO A 194 -5.45 5.21 -7.34
C PRO A 194 -4.02 5.65 -7.61
N VAL A 195 -3.05 4.84 -7.16
CA VAL A 195 -1.62 5.02 -7.40
C VAL A 195 -1.10 3.74 -8.06
N LYS A 196 -1.10 3.72 -9.40
CA LYS A 196 -0.62 2.56 -10.16
C LYS A 196 0.89 2.51 -10.10
N ALA A 197 1.38 1.61 -9.27
CA ALA A 197 2.82 1.31 -9.11
C ALA A 197 3.16 -0.10 -9.61
N PHE A 198 2.17 -0.98 -9.70
CA PHE A 198 2.31 -2.38 -10.11
C PHE A 198 1.89 -2.57 -11.56
N ASP A 199 2.64 -3.40 -12.27
CA ASP A 199 2.35 -3.80 -13.64
C ASP A 199 1.20 -4.82 -13.72
N HIS A 200 0.91 -5.28 -14.93
CA HIS A 200 -0.14 -6.27 -15.20
C HIS A 200 0.13 -7.64 -14.54
N ASN A 201 1.37 -7.95 -14.17
CA ASN A 201 1.73 -9.16 -13.43
C ASN A 201 1.60 -8.98 -11.91
N GLY A 202 1.23 -7.80 -11.43
CA GLY A 202 1.19 -7.48 -10.01
C GLY A 202 2.57 -7.33 -9.38
N SER A 203 3.56 -6.85 -10.15
CA SER A 203 4.93 -6.62 -9.72
C SER A 203 5.32 -5.15 -9.79
N ALA A 204 6.12 -4.69 -8.84
CA ALA A 204 6.67 -3.34 -8.77
C ALA A 204 8.09 -3.38 -8.18
N PHE A 205 8.84 -2.30 -8.36
CA PHE A 205 10.08 -2.10 -7.61
C PHE A 205 9.83 -1.28 -6.33
N VAL A 206 10.69 -1.43 -5.33
CA VAL A 206 10.64 -0.62 -4.10
C VAL A 206 10.66 0.88 -4.43
N SER A 207 11.43 1.30 -5.44
CA SER A 207 11.45 2.70 -5.89
C SER A 207 10.09 3.21 -6.39
N ASP A 208 9.26 2.35 -7.01
CA ASP A 208 7.90 2.71 -7.44
C ASP A 208 7.00 2.97 -6.22
N ILE A 209 7.13 2.11 -5.22
CA ILE A 209 6.37 2.25 -3.97
C ILE A 209 6.76 3.54 -3.24
N ILE A 210 8.05 3.86 -3.15
CA ILE A 210 8.54 5.10 -2.55
C ILE A 210 7.94 6.33 -3.24
N LEU A 211 7.90 6.34 -4.57
CA LEU A 211 7.26 7.42 -5.34
C LEU A 211 5.75 7.50 -5.10
N GLY A 212 5.09 6.35 -4.95
CA GLY A 212 3.68 6.27 -4.59
C GLY A 212 3.40 6.88 -3.22
N ILE A 213 4.20 6.54 -2.21
CA ILE A 213 4.12 7.12 -0.87
C ILE A 213 4.34 8.64 -0.92
N GLU A 214 5.37 9.09 -1.65
CA GLU A 214 5.67 10.51 -1.80
C GLU A 214 4.52 11.27 -2.46
N TRP A 215 3.91 10.70 -3.50
CA TRP A 215 2.73 11.27 -4.13
C TRP A 215 1.56 11.38 -3.16
N CYS A 216 1.32 10.34 -2.37
CA CYS A 216 0.27 10.34 -1.36
C CYS A 216 0.45 11.47 -0.33
N ILE A 217 1.68 11.67 0.18
CA ILE A 217 1.99 12.77 1.12
C ILE A 217 1.68 14.12 0.48
N ARG A 218 2.17 14.37 -0.75
CA ARG A 218 1.98 15.64 -1.48
C ARG A 218 0.51 15.94 -1.78
N ASN A 219 -0.31 14.90 -1.98
CA ASN A 219 -1.74 15.02 -2.28
C ASN A 219 -2.65 14.97 -1.03
N ARG A 220 -2.03 15.03 0.16
CA ARG A 220 -2.75 15.04 1.46
C ARG A 220 -3.71 13.85 1.56
N ILE A 221 -3.21 12.66 1.25
CA ILE A 221 -3.92 11.41 1.46
C ILE A 221 -3.97 11.11 2.95
N ASN A 222 -5.13 10.67 3.45
CA ASN A 222 -5.31 10.36 4.87
C ASN A 222 -4.83 8.94 5.22
N VAL A 223 -5.16 7.97 4.36
CA VAL A 223 -4.85 6.55 4.56
C VAL A 223 -4.18 6.00 3.31
N ILE A 224 -3.06 5.29 3.44
CA ILE A 224 -2.43 4.54 2.36
C ILE A 224 -2.69 3.05 2.58
N ASN A 225 -3.33 2.41 1.60
CA ASN A 225 -3.50 0.97 1.54
C ASN A 225 -2.34 0.34 0.77
N MET A 226 -1.61 -0.58 1.41
CA MET A 226 -0.48 -1.33 0.86
C MET A 226 -0.78 -2.82 0.91
N SER A 227 -1.44 -3.34 -0.12
CA SER A 227 -1.88 -4.72 -0.24
C SER A 227 -0.82 -5.62 -0.92
N PHE A 228 0.43 -5.47 -0.52
CA PHE A 228 1.60 -6.13 -1.10
C PHE A 228 2.70 -6.32 -0.05
N GLY A 229 3.73 -7.09 -0.41
CA GLY A 229 4.89 -7.21 0.46
C GLY A 229 6.10 -7.91 -0.14
N MET A 230 7.17 -7.92 0.65
CA MET A 230 8.42 -8.61 0.38
C MET A 230 9.04 -9.14 1.67
N LYS A 231 9.89 -10.17 1.54
CA LYS A 231 10.54 -10.81 2.70
C LYS A 231 11.72 -9.99 3.23
N THR A 232 12.39 -9.28 2.34
CA THR A 232 13.62 -8.54 2.65
C THR A 232 13.30 -7.15 3.19
N ARG A 233 14.05 -6.70 4.19
CA ARG A 233 13.95 -5.35 4.72
C ARG A 233 14.65 -4.35 3.79
N SER A 234 13.96 -3.29 3.38
CA SER A 234 14.55 -2.14 2.68
C SER A 234 14.65 -0.94 3.62
N LYS A 235 15.83 -0.34 3.70
CA LYS A 235 16.06 0.90 4.46
C LYS A 235 15.44 2.11 3.76
N ALA A 236 15.44 2.11 2.43
CA ALA A 236 14.83 3.17 1.62
C ALA A 236 13.30 3.20 1.81
N LEU A 237 12.65 2.02 1.72
CA LEU A 237 11.21 1.92 1.95
C LEU A 237 10.85 2.31 3.40
N LEU A 238 11.63 1.88 4.40
CA LEU A 238 11.41 2.29 5.79
C LEU A 238 11.46 3.81 5.93
N SER A 239 12.40 4.47 5.26
CA SER A 239 12.51 5.94 5.32
C SER A 239 11.29 6.64 4.72
N ALA A 240 10.76 6.14 3.60
CA ALA A 240 9.52 6.66 3.01
C ALA A 240 8.32 6.44 3.93
N VAL A 241 8.22 5.26 4.57
CA VAL A 241 7.18 4.94 5.55
C VAL A 241 7.24 5.87 6.77
N ILE A 242 8.44 6.13 7.30
CA ILE A 242 8.65 7.09 8.41
C ILE A 242 8.21 8.49 7.99
N ASN A 243 8.58 8.94 6.78
CA ASN A 243 8.19 10.26 6.28
C ASN A 243 6.66 10.40 6.18
N ALA A 244 5.96 9.38 5.69
CA ALA A 244 4.50 9.38 5.61
C ALA A 244 3.85 9.40 7.00
N HIS A 245 4.33 8.58 7.92
CA HIS A 245 3.85 8.56 9.30
C HIS A 245 4.04 9.91 9.99
N ASN A 246 5.22 10.55 9.83
CA ASN A 246 5.51 11.87 10.40
C ASN A 246 4.68 13.00 9.75
N ALA A 247 4.24 12.80 8.50
CA ALA A 247 3.31 13.69 7.81
C ALA A 247 1.83 13.45 8.22
N GLY A 248 1.55 12.57 9.18
CA GLY A 248 0.21 12.25 9.66
C GLY A 248 -0.57 11.26 8.79
N VAL A 249 0.08 10.61 7.81
CA VAL A 249 -0.56 9.63 6.93
C VAL A 249 -0.59 8.26 7.60
N ILE A 250 -1.77 7.66 7.66
CA ILE A 250 -1.95 6.31 8.20
C ILE A 250 -1.61 5.27 7.12
N ILE A 251 -0.74 4.32 7.46
CA ILE A 251 -0.31 3.27 6.53
C ILE A 251 -0.83 1.92 7.02
N VAL A 252 -1.62 1.26 6.17
CA VAL A 252 -2.16 -0.08 6.41
C VAL A 252 -1.50 -1.06 5.46
N ALA A 253 -0.95 -2.16 5.98
CA ALA A 253 -0.16 -3.09 5.17
C ALA A 253 -0.49 -4.56 5.46
N SER A 254 -0.49 -5.37 4.41
CA SER A 254 -0.81 -6.80 4.45
C SER A 254 0.37 -7.64 4.95
N SER A 255 0.08 -8.63 5.80
CA SER A 255 1.09 -9.44 6.50
C SER A 255 1.76 -10.53 5.65
N GLY A 256 1.21 -10.86 4.47
CA GLY A 256 1.67 -11.94 3.60
C GLY A 256 0.83 -13.23 3.71
N ASN A 257 0.96 -14.10 2.71
CA ASN A 257 0.06 -15.23 2.45
C ASN A 257 0.75 -16.60 2.49
N ASP A 258 1.87 -16.76 3.20
CA ASP A 258 2.59 -18.05 3.26
C ASP A 258 2.03 -19.04 4.28
N GLY A 259 1.06 -18.63 5.11
CA GLY A 259 0.52 -19.46 6.20
C GLY A 259 1.51 -19.66 7.36
N LYS A 260 2.63 -18.98 7.36
CA LYS A 260 3.74 -19.21 8.29
C LYS A 260 3.55 -18.45 9.60
N ARG A 261 4.05 -19.05 10.68
CA ARG A 261 4.15 -18.42 11.99
C ARG A 261 5.45 -17.61 12.11
N ARG A 262 5.41 -16.51 12.87
CA ARG A 262 6.54 -15.59 13.11
C ARG A 262 7.12 -14.96 11.84
N THR A 263 6.32 -14.91 10.79
CA THR A 263 6.67 -14.34 9.48
C THR A 263 5.65 -13.29 9.13
N VAL A 264 6.09 -12.05 8.99
CA VAL A 264 5.27 -10.93 8.51
C VAL A 264 6.12 -10.19 7.49
N ASP A 265 5.55 -9.89 6.35
CA ASP A 265 6.25 -9.23 5.24
C ASP A 265 6.44 -7.73 5.51
N TYR A 266 7.42 -7.12 4.84
CA TYR A 266 7.54 -5.68 4.77
C TYR A 266 6.66 -5.13 3.65
N PRO A 267 6.00 -3.96 3.83
CA PRO A 267 6.19 -2.99 4.92
C PRO A 267 5.38 -3.27 6.20
N ALA A 268 4.50 -4.27 6.27
CA ALA A 268 3.69 -4.54 7.47
C ALA A 268 4.50 -4.74 8.74
N ARG A 269 5.74 -5.20 8.62
CA ARG A 269 6.65 -5.41 9.76
C ARG A 269 7.27 -4.12 10.31
N TYR A 270 7.11 -2.97 9.64
CA TYR A 270 7.61 -1.71 10.18
C TYR A 270 6.69 -1.18 11.30
N PRO A 271 7.24 -0.63 12.41
CA PRO A 271 6.42 -0.15 13.54
C PRO A 271 5.41 0.95 13.17
N GLN A 272 5.71 1.74 12.13
CA GLN A 272 4.89 2.85 11.65
C GLN A 272 3.66 2.41 10.87
N THR A 273 3.56 1.14 10.48
CA THR A 273 2.41 0.61 9.74
C THR A 273 1.44 -0.09 10.67
N ILE A 274 0.19 -0.21 10.24
CA ILE A 274 -0.81 -1.10 10.82
C ILE A 274 -0.75 -2.41 10.05
N ALA A 275 -0.25 -3.46 10.70
CA ALA A 275 -0.07 -4.78 10.11
C ALA A 275 -1.36 -5.60 10.18
N VAL A 276 -1.84 -6.10 9.03
CA VAL A 276 -3.12 -6.77 8.92
C VAL A 276 -2.96 -8.23 8.51
N GLY A 277 -3.54 -9.14 9.32
CA GLY A 277 -3.75 -10.53 8.97
C GLY A 277 -5.17 -10.81 8.48
N ALA A 278 -5.41 -12.01 7.91
CA ALA A 278 -6.70 -12.39 7.34
C ALA A 278 -7.47 -13.38 8.21
N THR A 279 -8.80 -13.21 8.25
CA THR A 279 -9.77 -14.16 8.83
C THR A 279 -10.74 -14.67 7.76
N ASN A 280 -11.40 -15.79 8.09
CA ASN A 280 -12.52 -16.34 7.34
C ASN A 280 -13.89 -15.99 7.98
N LYS A 281 -14.99 -16.42 7.34
CA LYS A 281 -16.37 -16.21 7.83
C LYS A 281 -16.63 -16.73 9.26
N LEU A 282 -15.82 -17.68 9.73
CA LEU A 282 -15.92 -18.23 11.09
C LEU A 282 -15.11 -17.45 12.13
N ARG A 283 -14.52 -16.30 11.79
CA ARG A 283 -13.59 -15.52 12.62
C ARG A 283 -12.37 -16.29 13.08
N ARG A 284 -11.91 -17.24 12.27
CA ARG A 284 -10.64 -17.95 12.47
C ARG A 284 -9.60 -17.37 11.57
N VAL A 285 -8.35 -17.35 12.00
CA VAL A 285 -7.24 -16.92 11.13
C VAL A 285 -7.21 -17.81 9.89
N ALA A 286 -7.25 -17.19 8.71
CA ALA A 286 -7.21 -17.90 7.43
C ALA A 286 -5.92 -18.74 7.32
N ALA A 287 -6.01 -19.90 6.67
CA ALA A 287 -4.90 -20.85 6.60
C ALA A 287 -3.65 -20.23 5.95
N PHE A 288 -3.85 -19.41 4.91
CA PHE A 288 -2.78 -18.74 4.19
C PHE A 288 -2.20 -17.54 4.93
N SER A 289 -2.93 -16.93 5.90
CA SER A 289 -2.47 -15.71 6.56
C SER A 289 -1.18 -15.94 7.34
N ASN A 290 -0.18 -15.10 7.11
CA ASN A 290 0.98 -15.03 7.98
C ASN A 290 0.58 -14.62 9.40
N ARG A 291 1.34 -15.06 10.40
CA ARG A 291 1.04 -14.91 11.83
C ARG A 291 2.28 -14.47 12.60
N GLY A 292 2.10 -13.62 13.59
CA GLY A 292 3.23 -13.18 14.42
C GLY A 292 2.88 -11.99 15.31
N SER A 293 3.84 -11.62 16.16
CA SER A 293 3.70 -10.51 17.12
C SER A 293 3.61 -9.13 16.45
N TYR A 294 3.98 -9.03 15.18
CA TYR A 294 3.89 -7.77 14.41
C TYR A 294 2.48 -7.46 13.91
N ILE A 295 1.56 -8.44 13.91
CA ILE A 295 0.19 -8.21 13.46
C ILE A 295 -0.55 -7.40 14.52
N ASP A 296 -1.13 -6.28 14.09
CA ASP A 296 -1.91 -5.39 14.95
C ASP A 296 -3.39 -5.78 15.00
N VAL A 297 -3.93 -6.27 13.87
CA VAL A 297 -5.34 -6.61 13.71
C VAL A 297 -5.54 -7.67 12.62
N TYR A 298 -6.58 -8.47 12.77
CA TYR A 298 -7.09 -9.33 11.71
C TYR A 298 -8.40 -8.75 11.14
N ALA A 299 -8.67 -9.03 9.86
CA ALA A 299 -9.92 -8.65 9.20
C ALA A 299 -10.33 -9.70 8.15
N PRO A 300 -11.57 -9.69 7.65
CA PRO A 300 -12.03 -10.60 6.61
C PRO A 300 -11.12 -10.58 5.38
N GLY A 301 -10.60 -11.77 4.99
CA GLY A 301 -9.68 -11.88 3.87
C GLY A 301 -9.80 -13.18 3.07
N ASP A 302 -10.69 -14.09 3.47
CA ASP A 302 -10.89 -15.38 2.81
C ASP A 302 -12.19 -15.38 2.03
N LYS A 303 -12.13 -15.64 0.71
CA LYS A 303 -13.30 -15.65 -0.21
C LYS A 303 -14.09 -14.34 -0.17
N ILE A 304 -13.37 -13.24 -0.39
CA ILE A 304 -13.96 -11.90 -0.48
C ILE A 304 -14.37 -11.62 -1.91
N VAL A 305 -15.65 -11.34 -2.11
CA VAL A 305 -16.20 -10.87 -3.39
C VAL A 305 -16.12 -9.36 -3.43
N SER A 306 -15.58 -8.80 -4.53
CA SER A 306 -15.48 -7.36 -4.75
C SER A 306 -15.49 -7.01 -6.24
N SER A 307 -15.49 -5.71 -6.53
CA SER A 307 -15.42 -5.16 -7.89
C SER A 307 -14.23 -5.72 -8.65
N TRP A 308 -14.40 -5.93 -9.96
CA TRP A 308 -13.39 -6.47 -10.86
C TRP A 308 -13.39 -5.72 -12.18
N LEU A 309 -12.43 -6.00 -13.03
CA LEU A 309 -12.29 -5.39 -14.36
C LEU A 309 -13.58 -5.53 -15.21
N ARG A 310 -13.84 -4.52 -16.04
CA ARG A 310 -14.96 -4.48 -16.99
C ARG A 310 -16.33 -4.55 -16.31
N GLY A 311 -16.46 -3.89 -15.16
CA GLY A 311 -17.71 -3.83 -14.41
C GLY A 311 -18.15 -5.18 -13.80
N LYS A 312 -17.22 -6.16 -13.73
CA LYS A 312 -17.50 -7.49 -13.17
C LYS A 312 -17.15 -7.56 -11.68
N TYR A 313 -17.38 -8.73 -11.11
CA TYR A 313 -17.01 -9.05 -9.74
C TYR A 313 -16.14 -10.30 -9.72
N ASN A 314 -15.28 -10.41 -8.71
CA ASN A 314 -14.45 -11.60 -8.53
C ASN A 314 -14.31 -11.92 -7.04
N GLU A 315 -14.16 -13.21 -6.72
CA GLU A 315 -13.84 -13.69 -5.39
C GLU A 315 -12.33 -13.87 -5.25
N MET A 316 -11.74 -13.27 -4.21
CA MET A 316 -10.32 -13.39 -3.93
C MET A 316 -10.07 -13.72 -2.46
N SER A 317 -8.95 -14.40 -2.20
CA SER A 317 -8.46 -14.65 -0.85
C SER A 317 -7.05 -14.09 -0.67
N GLY A 318 -6.82 -13.39 0.43
CA GLY A 318 -5.51 -12.82 0.74
C GLY A 318 -5.55 -11.83 1.91
N THR A 319 -4.40 -11.58 2.49
CA THR A 319 -4.23 -10.51 3.49
C THR A 319 -4.41 -9.11 2.87
N SER A 320 -4.34 -9.00 1.54
CA SER A 320 -4.71 -7.81 0.76
C SER A 320 -6.16 -7.41 0.98
N MET A 321 -7.09 -8.38 0.91
CA MET A 321 -8.53 -8.16 1.12
C MET A 321 -8.82 -7.76 2.56
N ALA A 322 -8.10 -8.34 3.51
CA ALA A 322 -8.19 -7.95 4.93
C ALA A 322 -7.70 -6.50 5.13
N THR A 323 -6.61 -6.10 4.47
CA THR A 323 -6.02 -4.75 4.54
C THR A 323 -7.01 -3.69 4.03
N SER A 324 -7.74 -3.99 2.95
CA SER A 324 -8.76 -3.06 2.42
C SER A 324 -9.93 -2.85 3.40
N HIS A 325 -10.37 -3.88 4.12
CA HIS A 325 -11.38 -3.74 5.19
C HIS A 325 -10.90 -2.79 6.30
N VAL A 326 -9.64 -2.92 6.72
CA VAL A 326 -9.05 -2.05 7.76
C VAL A 326 -8.90 -0.61 7.24
N SER A 327 -8.47 -0.42 5.98
CA SER A 327 -8.35 0.91 5.37
C SER A 327 -9.71 1.62 5.30
N GLY A 328 -10.77 0.91 4.92
CA GLY A 328 -12.14 1.43 4.94
C GLY A 328 -12.63 1.78 6.35
N ALA A 329 -12.35 0.93 7.34
CA ALA A 329 -12.71 1.18 8.74
C ALA A 329 -12.02 2.43 9.30
N ILE A 330 -10.75 2.65 8.96
CA ILE A 330 -10.03 3.87 9.34
C ILE A 330 -10.63 5.09 8.66
N ALA A 331 -11.08 4.98 7.40
CA ALA A 331 -11.77 6.06 6.72
C ALA A 331 -13.09 6.44 7.41
N LEU A 332 -13.86 5.45 7.88
CA LEU A 332 -15.04 5.72 8.72
C LEU A 332 -14.67 6.43 10.02
N LEU A 333 -13.64 5.94 10.71
CA LEU A 333 -13.19 6.52 11.98
C LEU A 333 -12.73 7.97 11.84
N LEU A 334 -11.91 8.27 10.82
CA LEU A 334 -11.41 9.63 10.55
C LEU A 334 -12.52 10.60 10.13
N ALA A 335 -13.56 10.11 9.45
CA ALA A 335 -14.71 10.94 9.10
C ALA A 335 -15.61 11.23 10.31
N HIS A 336 -15.64 10.32 11.30
CA HIS A 336 -16.32 10.50 12.58
C HIS A 336 -15.53 11.40 13.53
N LYS A 337 -14.25 11.13 13.72
CA LYS A 337 -13.32 11.90 14.58
C LYS A 337 -12.10 12.34 13.77
N PRO A 338 -12.12 13.53 13.16
CA PRO A 338 -10.97 14.08 12.43
C PRO A 338 -9.78 14.38 13.36
N GLY A 339 -8.58 14.41 12.81
CA GLY A 339 -7.36 14.87 13.51
C GLY A 339 -6.64 13.81 14.33
N LEU A 340 -7.11 12.57 14.37
CA LEU A 340 -6.41 11.48 15.07
C LEU A 340 -5.06 11.18 14.40
N ALA A 341 -4.01 11.12 15.22
CA ALA A 341 -2.66 10.78 14.76
C ALA A 341 -2.54 9.28 14.41
N PRO A 342 -1.58 8.90 13.52
CA PRO A 342 -1.38 7.49 13.14
C PRO A 342 -1.17 6.55 14.32
N SER A 343 -0.43 6.98 15.35
CA SER A 343 -0.19 6.20 16.57
C SER A 343 -1.46 6.01 17.43
N GLU A 344 -2.32 7.02 17.48
CA GLU A 344 -3.60 6.95 18.19
C GLU A 344 -4.54 5.96 17.50
N ILE A 345 -4.67 6.04 16.16
CA ILE A 345 -5.47 5.09 15.37
C ILE A 345 -4.98 3.66 15.56
N LYS A 346 -3.67 3.42 15.50
CA LYS A 346 -3.09 2.11 15.77
C LYS A 346 -3.44 1.60 17.17
N SER A 347 -3.40 2.46 18.18
CA SER A 347 -3.77 2.13 19.55
C SER A 347 -5.27 1.82 19.67
N ILE A 348 -6.14 2.64 19.03
CA ILE A 348 -7.59 2.43 19.01
C ILE A 348 -7.92 1.06 18.40
N ILE A 349 -7.36 0.75 17.23
CA ILE A 349 -7.57 -0.54 16.56
C ILE A 349 -7.21 -1.69 17.49
N LYS A 350 -6.03 -1.67 18.11
CA LYS A 350 -5.53 -2.76 18.98
C LYS A 350 -6.43 -3.00 20.20
N ARG A 351 -6.99 -1.95 20.82
CA ARG A 351 -7.86 -2.10 21.98
C ARG A 351 -9.32 -2.40 21.65
N SER A 352 -9.72 -2.26 20.36
CA SER A 352 -11.11 -2.39 19.91
C SER A 352 -11.41 -3.70 19.21
N VAL A 353 -10.48 -4.64 19.15
CA VAL A 353 -10.66 -5.92 18.46
C VAL A 353 -11.67 -6.84 19.15
N GLN A 354 -12.31 -7.70 18.35
CA GLN A 354 -13.05 -8.86 18.85
C GLN A 354 -12.13 -10.08 18.95
N PRO A 355 -12.24 -10.92 19.99
CA PRO A 355 -11.49 -12.15 20.10
C PRO A 355 -11.73 -13.08 18.90
N LEU A 356 -10.66 -13.70 18.40
CA LEU A 356 -10.73 -14.73 17.36
C LEU A 356 -11.29 -16.04 17.92
N ARG A 357 -12.11 -16.75 17.14
CA ARG A 357 -12.62 -18.08 17.54
C ARG A 357 -11.50 -19.12 17.48
N GLY A 358 -11.44 -19.97 18.49
CA GLY A 358 -10.46 -21.06 18.60
C GLY A 358 -9.04 -20.61 18.97
N SER A 359 -8.84 -19.35 19.29
CA SER A 359 -7.55 -18.85 19.79
C SER A 359 -7.55 -18.81 21.32
N LYS A 360 -6.57 -19.51 21.94
CA LYS A 360 -6.20 -19.31 23.35
C LYS A 360 -5.32 -18.06 23.54
N ALA A 361 -5.11 -17.27 22.46
CA ALA A 361 -4.23 -16.11 22.45
C ALA A 361 -4.77 -14.96 23.29
N ARG A 362 -3.86 -14.11 23.77
CA ARG A 362 -4.12 -12.93 24.59
C ARG A 362 -5.20 -12.05 23.96
N ARG A 363 -6.02 -11.40 24.78
CA ARG A 363 -7.12 -10.48 24.41
C ARG A 363 -6.69 -9.26 23.56
N THR A 364 -5.39 -9.11 23.26
CA THR A 364 -4.79 -7.97 22.53
C THR A 364 -4.70 -8.17 21.02
N ILE A 365 -5.03 -9.35 20.49
CA ILE A 365 -5.02 -9.64 19.05
C ILE A 365 -6.38 -10.26 18.69
N GLY A 366 -7.08 -9.63 17.74
CA GLY A 366 -8.42 -10.06 17.35
C GLY A 366 -8.82 -9.56 15.99
N GLU A 367 -10.08 -9.77 15.65
CA GLU A 367 -10.67 -9.27 14.42
C GLU A 367 -11.19 -7.86 14.61
N LEU A 368 -11.10 -7.06 13.57
CA LEU A 368 -11.60 -5.70 13.45
C LEU A 368 -13.10 -5.61 13.85
N ASP A 369 -13.45 -4.63 14.67
CA ASP A 369 -14.83 -4.29 15.01
C ASP A 369 -15.00 -2.76 14.97
N ILE A 370 -15.68 -2.27 13.96
CA ILE A 370 -15.84 -0.83 13.70
C ILE A 370 -16.62 -0.15 14.84
N MET A 371 -17.66 -0.80 15.36
CA MET A 371 -18.47 -0.20 16.44
C MET A 371 -17.66 -0.03 17.72
N ARG A 372 -16.79 -0.99 18.05
CA ARG A 372 -15.86 -0.84 19.18
C ARG A 372 -14.82 0.24 18.93
N MET A 373 -14.35 0.40 17.69
CA MET A 373 -13.43 1.50 17.34
C MET A 373 -14.08 2.87 17.57
N MET A 374 -15.31 3.06 17.09
CA MET A 374 -16.06 4.31 17.28
C MET A 374 -16.32 4.59 18.76
N GLN A 375 -16.82 3.60 19.51
CA GLN A 375 -17.02 3.73 20.96
C GLN A 375 -15.74 4.06 21.74
N ALA A 376 -14.58 3.59 21.26
CA ALA A 376 -13.30 3.85 21.90
C ALA A 376 -12.81 5.29 21.74
N VAL A 377 -13.26 6.01 20.70
CA VAL A 377 -12.95 7.45 20.50
C VAL A 377 -13.97 8.37 21.13
N ASP A 378 -15.22 7.92 21.32
CA ASP A 378 -16.26 8.72 21.96
C ASP A 378 -16.09 8.79 23.49
N LYS A 379 -15.37 7.81 24.08
CA LYS A 379 -15.09 7.72 25.52
C LYS A 379 -13.75 8.33 25.95
N GLY A 380 -12.92 8.74 25.04
CA GLY A 380 -11.61 9.37 25.27
C GLY A 380 -11.58 10.78 24.77
#